data_9996654a1d747235e3da7b4aaa04cb54
#
_entry.id   9996654a1d747235e3da7b4aaa04cb54
#
_cell.length_a   1.000
_cell.length_b   1.000
_cell.length_c   1.000
_cell.angle_alpha   90.00
_cell.angle_beta   90.00
_cell.angle_gamma   90.00
#
_symmetry.space_group_name_H-M   'P 1'
#
loop_
_entity.id
_entity.type
_entity.pdbx_description
1 polymer ?
#
loop_
_entity_poly.entity_id
_entity_poly.type
_entity_poly.pdbx_seq_one_letter_code
_entity_poly.pdbx_strand_id
1 'polypeptide(L)'
;MSMQTDRTKIVGDHATVDGVIHCEQLTKRYPGDILAVDRLDLVVRRGEIFGLLGPNGAGKTTTVGMLSSLVIPTAGKATVAGIDVVAHPALAKQLIGVVPQTNTLDRALNVWENLYYHGRFFGMSAKAARAAADQWLVRFRLANRAKASVLTLSGGMAKRLMVARALVHHPPVLFLDEPTAGLDPQSRIALWEILGELHTEGQTIFLTTHYMEEADSLCNRLAIMDRGRVLVIDTPKALKESVGADSIVTVSATGDLDALGRVLQEKVEGATKTQRLDTTVQLHVKGTAGVLPKVFAAAEQAGFNITDLSVAEPTLETVFINLTGKELRE
;
A
#
# COMPACT_ATOMS: atom_id res chain seq x y z
N MET A 1 -21.54 19.92 37.35
CA MET A 1 -20.20 20.48 37.24
C MET A 1 -19.55 19.84 36.04
N SER A 2 -19.51 20.59 34.93
CA SER A 2 -19.06 20.14 33.61
C SER A 2 -17.55 20.26 33.57
N MET A 3 -16.81 19.14 33.45
CA MET A 3 -15.40 19.14 33.11
C MET A 3 -15.27 19.22 31.55
N GLN A 4 -15.29 20.43 31.08
CA GLN A 4 -14.76 20.76 29.74
C GLN A 4 -13.24 20.85 29.88
N THR A 5 -12.54 19.75 29.59
CA THR A 5 -11.08 19.73 29.50
C THR A 5 -10.69 20.43 28.19
N ASP A 6 -9.96 21.51 28.38
CA ASP A 6 -9.37 22.39 27.35
C ASP A 6 -8.50 21.59 26.37
N ARG A 7 -8.99 21.42 25.12
CA ARG A 7 -8.35 20.65 24.05
C ARG A 7 -7.22 21.41 23.31
N THR A 8 -6.85 22.63 23.78
CA THR A 8 -6.09 23.57 22.96
C THR A 8 -4.60 23.73 23.33
N LYS A 9 -4.03 22.92 24.22
CA LYS A 9 -2.67 23.18 24.75
C LYS A 9 -1.65 22.04 24.67
N ILE A 10 -1.77 21.09 23.72
CA ILE A 10 -0.73 20.06 23.48
C ILE A 10 -0.33 20.03 22.00
N VAL A 11 -0.23 21.18 21.36
CA VAL A 11 0.43 21.29 20.03
C VAL A 11 1.78 21.90 20.28
N GLY A 12 2.80 21.07 20.42
CA GLY A 12 4.19 21.47 20.39
C GLY A 12 4.57 21.97 19.00
N ASP A 13 5.31 23.04 18.98
CA ASP A 13 5.77 23.82 17.83
C ASP A 13 6.77 23.03 16.96
N HIS A 14 6.24 22.15 16.06
CA HIS A 14 6.98 21.52 14.96
C HIS A 14 6.16 21.65 13.65
N ALA A 15 5.82 22.90 13.31
CA ALA A 15 5.14 23.25 12.08
C ALA A 15 6.15 23.53 10.96
N THR A 16 6.54 22.52 10.16
CA THR A 16 7.19 22.79 8.86
C THR A 16 7.02 21.70 7.80
N VAL A 17 6.09 20.76 7.92
CA VAL A 17 5.59 19.99 6.78
C VAL A 17 4.13 19.62 7.09
N ASP A 18 3.22 19.83 6.13
CA ASP A 18 1.78 19.52 6.24
C ASP A 18 1.52 17.99 6.27
N GLY A 19 2.22 17.29 7.17
CA GLY A 19 2.18 15.85 7.35
C GLY A 19 1.30 15.44 8.52
N VAL A 20 0.47 14.42 8.31
CA VAL A 20 -0.37 13.83 9.35
C VAL A 20 0.29 12.60 10.01
N ILE A 21 1.23 11.95 9.32
CA ILE A 21 2.09 10.90 9.86
C ILE A 21 3.54 11.33 9.65
N HIS A 22 4.35 11.22 10.70
CA HIS A 22 5.80 11.46 10.64
C HIS A 22 6.52 10.31 11.30
N CYS A 23 7.55 9.79 10.63
CA CYS A 23 8.50 8.82 11.18
C CYS A 23 9.90 9.38 11.05
N GLU A 24 10.68 9.31 12.14
CA GLU A 24 12.06 9.72 12.20
C GLU A 24 12.90 8.54 12.68
N GLN A 25 13.74 7.97 11.80
CA GLN A 25 14.65 6.85 12.07
C GLN A 25 13.94 5.68 12.77
N LEU A 26 12.65 5.46 12.43
CA LEU A 26 11.81 4.49 13.09
C LEU A 26 12.33 3.07 12.84
N THR A 27 12.63 2.35 13.92
CA THR A 27 13.33 1.06 13.86
C THR A 27 12.60 0.02 14.70
N LYS A 28 12.48 -1.20 14.17
CA LYS A 28 12.00 -2.35 14.92
C LYS A 28 12.93 -3.54 14.75
N ARG A 29 13.43 -4.00 15.88
CA ARG A 29 14.18 -5.26 16.00
C ARG A 29 13.42 -6.20 16.92
N TYR A 30 13.15 -7.40 16.46
CA TYR A 30 12.52 -8.47 17.25
C TYR A 30 13.59 -9.37 17.91
N PRO A 31 13.21 -10.18 18.91
CA PRO A 31 14.10 -11.20 19.49
C PRO A 31 14.70 -12.09 18.40
N GLY A 32 15.95 -12.54 18.60
CA GLY A 32 16.71 -13.28 17.58
C GLY A 32 17.36 -12.40 16.53
N ASP A 33 17.56 -11.12 16.84
CA ASP A 33 18.24 -10.11 16.00
C ASP A 33 17.55 -9.84 14.65
N ILE A 34 16.23 -10.09 14.57
CA ILE A 34 15.45 -9.89 13.36
C ILE A 34 15.13 -8.40 13.20
N LEU A 35 15.84 -7.72 12.29
CA LEU A 35 15.61 -6.32 11.95
C LEU A 35 14.45 -6.21 10.96
N ALA A 36 13.26 -5.95 11.47
CA ALA A 36 12.03 -5.89 10.66
C ALA A 36 11.82 -4.53 9.98
N VAL A 37 12.26 -3.44 10.63
CA VAL A 37 12.25 -2.08 10.06
C VAL A 37 13.54 -1.39 10.50
N ASP A 38 14.27 -0.82 9.52
CA ASP A 38 15.57 -0.19 9.71
C ASP A 38 15.52 1.28 9.35
N ARG A 39 15.50 2.14 10.36
CA ARG A 39 15.61 3.60 10.26
C ARG A 39 14.68 4.22 9.22
N LEU A 40 13.39 3.91 9.32
CA LEU A 40 12.38 4.45 8.44
C LEU A 40 12.17 5.95 8.69
N ASP A 41 12.42 6.76 7.66
CA ASP A 41 12.03 8.16 7.58
C ASP A 41 10.86 8.28 6.61
N LEU A 42 9.74 8.85 7.06
CA LEU A 42 8.51 8.91 6.27
C LEU A 42 7.65 10.10 6.70
N VAL A 43 7.08 10.79 5.71
CA VAL A 43 6.05 11.80 5.91
C VAL A 43 4.86 11.51 5.00
N VAL A 44 3.67 11.36 5.62
CA VAL A 44 2.39 11.23 4.91
C VAL A 44 1.60 12.53 5.08
N ARG A 45 1.13 13.07 3.95
CA ARG A 45 0.39 14.34 3.93
C ARG A 45 -1.07 14.10 4.30
N ARG A 46 -1.72 15.15 4.78
CA ARG A 46 -3.16 15.10 5.05
C ARG A 46 -3.94 14.92 3.75
N GLY A 47 -4.95 14.04 3.77
CA GLY A 47 -5.83 13.80 2.63
C GLY A 47 -5.20 13.00 1.49
N GLU A 48 -3.98 12.43 1.63
CA GLU A 48 -3.43 11.55 0.59
C GLU A 48 -3.72 10.07 0.86
N ILE A 49 -3.77 9.28 -0.20
CA ILE A 49 -3.60 7.83 -0.13
C ILE A 49 -2.12 7.55 -0.28
N PHE A 50 -1.49 7.07 0.79
CA PHE A 50 -0.09 6.68 0.81
C PHE A 50 0.05 5.16 0.87
N GLY A 51 0.80 4.59 -0.09
CA GLY A 51 1.06 3.16 -0.18
C GLY A 51 2.41 2.75 0.39
N LEU A 52 2.47 1.63 1.09
CA LEU A 52 3.72 0.95 1.43
C LEU A 52 3.76 -0.38 0.65
N LEU A 53 4.46 -0.37 -0.49
CA LEU A 53 4.57 -1.48 -1.42
C LEU A 53 5.81 -2.32 -1.12
N GLY A 54 5.69 -3.63 -1.13
CA GLY A 54 6.85 -4.53 -0.98
C GLY A 54 6.45 -5.99 -0.81
N PRO A 55 7.42 -6.92 -0.89
CA PRO A 55 7.18 -8.35 -0.73
C PRO A 55 6.74 -8.72 0.69
N ASN A 56 6.33 -9.96 0.85
CA ASN A 56 6.09 -10.53 2.17
C ASN A 56 7.38 -10.53 2.99
N GLY A 57 7.29 -10.12 4.26
CA GLY A 57 8.47 -9.95 5.12
C GLY A 57 9.25 -8.64 4.93
N ALA A 58 8.84 -7.74 4.03
CA ALA A 58 9.52 -6.44 3.85
C ALA A 58 9.45 -5.50 5.06
N GLY A 59 8.55 -5.74 6.03
CA GLY A 59 8.37 -4.91 7.22
C GLY A 59 7.07 -4.09 7.22
N LYS A 60 6.21 -4.23 6.22
CA LYS A 60 4.98 -3.46 6.03
C LYS A 60 4.03 -3.52 7.25
N THR A 61 3.61 -4.72 7.64
CA THR A 61 2.73 -4.94 8.81
C THR A 61 3.37 -4.46 10.12
N THR A 62 4.69 -4.63 10.27
CA THR A 62 5.42 -4.10 11.43
C THR A 62 5.36 -2.57 11.46
N THR A 63 5.50 -1.91 10.32
CA THR A 63 5.39 -0.44 10.21
C THR A 63 3.98 0.02 10.61
N VAL A 64 2.92 -0.59 10.05
CA VAL A 64 1.54 -0.29 10.47
C VAL A 64 1.36 -0.55 11.96
N GLY A 65 1.89 -1.66 12.47
CA GLY A 65 1.86 -1.99 13.90
C GLY A 65 2.48 -0.91 14.80
N MET A 66 3.61 -0.35 14.39
CA MET A 66 4.25 0.76 15.14
C MET A 66 3.43 2.05 15.08
N LEU A 67 2.93 2.42 13.88
CA LEU A 67 2.12 3.63 13.70
C LEU A 67 0.75 3.55 14.38
N SER A 68 0.21 2.36 14.55
CA SER A 68 -1.06 2.12 15.26
C SER A 68 -0.89 1.83 16.76
N SER A 69 0.31 1.99 17.31
CA SER A 69 0.63 1.70 18.73
C SER A 69 0.35 0.24 19.13
N LEU A 70 0.38 -0.71 18.19
CA LEU A 70 0.29 -2.15 18.45
C LEU A 70 1.67 -2.78 18.68
N VAL A 71 2.69 -2.19 18.07
CA VAL A 71 4.09 -2.60 18.19
C VAL A 71 4.91 -1.43 18.72
N ILE A 72 5.67 -1.64 19.79
CA ILE A 72 6.57 -0.62 20.34
C ILE A 72 7.83 -0.60 19.48
N PRO A 73 8.25 0.55 18.92
CA PRO A 73 9.52 0.70 18.23
C PRO A 73 10.70 0.36 19.13
N THR A 74 11.79 -0.11 18.56
CA THR A 74 13.06 -0.31 19.28
C THR A 74 13.86 1.01 19.36
N ALA A 75 13.75 1.85 18.32
CA ALA A 75 14.38 3.17 18.26
C ALA A 75 13.60 4.08 17.28
N GLY A 76 13.94 5.36 17.28
CA GLY A 76 13.29 6.37 16.44
C GLY A 76 12.00 6.88 17.07
N LYS A 77 11.27 7.72 16.30
CA LYS A 77 10.02 8.35 16.72
C LYS A 77 8.97 8.22 15.63
N ALA A 78 7.70 8.17 16.06
CA ALA A 78 6.58 8.28 15.14
C ALA A 78 5.45 9.11 15.77
N THR A 79 4.85 9.98 14.97
CA THR A 79 3.64 10.72 15.35
C THR A 79 2.54 10.49 14.33
N VAL A 80 1.31 10.41 14.80
CA VAL A 80 0.09 10.32 13.97
C VAL A 80 -0.88 11.39 14.44
N ALA A 81 -1.34 12.22 13.52
CA ALA A 81 -2.17 13.40 13.80
C ALA A 81 -1.59 14.29 14.93
N GLY A 82 -0.25 14.44 14.96
CA GLY A 82 0.48 15.23 15.94
C GLY A 82 0.69 14.54 17.30
N ILE A 83 0.23 13.29 17.47
CA ILE A 83 0.35 12.53 18.72
C ILE A 83 1.49 11.50 18.60
N ASP A 84 2.42 11.51 19.53
CA ASP A 84 3.45 10.48 19.67
C ASP A 84 2.80 9.13 20.01
N VAL A 85 3.03 8.14 19.13
CA VAL A 85 2.35 6.82 19.23
C VAL A 85 2.88 5.96 20.39
N VAL A 86 4.05 6.30 20.92
CA VAL A 86 4.67 5.59 22.05
C VAL A 86 4.34 6.30 23.38
N ALA A 87 4.49 7.62 23.41
CA ALA A 87 4.24 8.40 24.62
C ALA A 87 2.73 8.45 24.99
N HIS A 88 1.86 8.51 23.99
CA HIS A 88 0.41 8.68 24.17
C HIS A 88 -0.42 7.67 23.35
N PRO A 89 -0.21 6.34 23.52
CA PRO A 89 -0.83 5.32 22.67
C PRO A 89 -2.37 5.32 22.73
N ALA A 90 -2.96 5.64 23.87
CA ALA A 90 -4.42 5.70 24.01
C ALA A 90 -5.03 6.86 23.20
N LEU A 91 -4.37 8.03 23.17
CA LEU A 91 -4.79 9.17 22.36
C LEU A 91 -4.57 8.89 20.86
N ALA A 92 -3.41 8.34 20.48
CA ALA A 92 -3.14 7.97 19.11
C ALA A 92 -4.21 7.02 18.55
N LYS A 93 -4.59 5.99 19.32
CA LYS A 93 -5.64 5.03 18.94
C LYS A 93 -7.03 5.65 18.74
N GLN A 94 -7.34 6.77 19.40
CA GLN A 94 -8.60 7.49 19.19
C GLN A 94 -8.65 8.26 17.85
N LEU A 95 -7.49 8.54 17.26
CA LEU A 95 -7.33 9.31 16.03
C LEU A 95 -7.10 8.45 14.79
N ILE A 96 -7.15 7.13 14.93
CA ILE A 96 -6.89 6.20 13.82
C ILE A 96 -8.00 5.17 13.70
N GLY A 97 -8.28 4.79 12.45
CA GLY A 97 -8.97 3.55 12.12
C GLY A 97 -7.97 2.52 11.64
N VAL A 98 -8.07 1.28 12.09
CA VAL A 98 -7.14 0.22 11.68
C VAL A 98 -7.93 -0.97 11.15
N VAL A 99 -7.58 -1.40 9.95
CA VAL A 99 -8.10 -2.63 9.32
C VAL A 99 -6.93 -3.59 9.12
N PRO A 100 -6.81 -4.61 9.95
CA PRO A 100 -5.75 -5.60 9.81
C PRO A 100 -6.02 -6.53 8.62
N GLN A 101 -5.00 -7.29 8.23
CA GLN A 101 -5.09 -8.27 7.17
C GLN A 101 -6.16 -9.34 7.49
N THR A 102 -6.15 -9.83 8.73
CA THR A 102 -7.09 -10.86 9.19
C THR A 102 -8.45 -10.29 9.55
N ASN A 103 -9.50 -11.11 9.42
CA ASN A 103 -10.86 -10.72 9.80
C ASN A 103 -11.00 -10.65 11.33
N THR A 104 -11.32 -9.46 11.83
CA THR A 104 -11.49 -9.14 13.26
C THR A 104 -12.91 -8.74 13.62
N LEU A 105 -13.91 -9.08 12.80
CA LEU A 105 -15.32 -8.85 13.13
C LEU A 105 -15.73 -9.73 14.29
N ASP A 106 -16.53 -9.18 15.19
CA ASP A 106 -17.10 -9.94 16.29
C ASP A 106 -18.19 -10.88 15.77
N ARG A 107 -17.96 -12.18 15.92
CA ARG A 107 -18.84 -13.24 15.41
C ARG A 107 -20.13 -13.42 16.21
N ALA A 108 -20.17 -12.90 17.45
CA ALA A 108 -21.36 -12.90 18.29
C ALA A 108 -22.35 -11.80 17.91
N LEU A 109 -21.90 -10.81 17.13
CA LEU A 109 -22.67 -9.65 16.72
C LEU A 109 -23.07 -9.76 15.25
N ASN A 110 -24.25 -9.20 14.91
CA ASN A 110 -24.63 -9.02 13.52
C ASN A 110 -23.85 -7.87 12.86
N VAL A 111 -24.06 -7.66 11.56
CA VAL A 111 -23.37 -6.65 10.74
C VAL A 111 -23.55 -5.23 11.31
N TRP A 112 -24.77 -4.86 11.66
CA TRP A 112 -25.08 -3.53 12.22
C TRP A 112 -24.49 -3.35 13.63
N GLU A 113 -24.59 -4.37 14.47
CA GLU A 113 -24.08 -4.37 15.84
C GLU A 113 -22.56 -4.19 15.90
N ASN A 114 -21.81 -4.78 14.95
CA ASN A 114 -20.37 -4.58 14.83
C ASN A 114 -19.99 -3.10 14.69
N LEU A 115 -20.76 -2.31 13.93
CA LEU A 115 -20.54 -0.89 13.80
C LEU A 115 -21.02 -0.13 15.05
N TYR A 116 -22.23 -0.42 15.50
CA TYR A 116 -22.83 0.27 16.64
C TYR A 116 -21.97 0.17 17.89
N TYR A 117 -21.61 -1.05 18.31
CA TYR A 117 -20.82 -1.25 19.52
C TYR A 117 -19.39 -0.73 19.37
N HIS A 118 -18.82 -0.76 18.18
CA HIS A 118 -17.51 -0.13 17.92
C HIS A 118 -17.57 1.39 18.15
N GLY A 119 -18.59 2.08 17.64
CA GLY A 119 -18.81 3.50 17.91
C GLY A 119 -19.02 3.78 19.41
N ARG A 120 -19.77 2.92 20.11
CA ARG A 120 -19.96 3.00 21.57
C ARG A 120 -18.64 2.84 22.33
N PHE A 121 -17.76 1.93 21.87
CA PHE A 121 -16.43 1.71 22.44
C PHE A 121 -15.54 2.95 22.30
N PHE A 122 -15.67 3.69 21.20
CA PHE A 122 -15.00 4.97 20.99
C PHE A 122 -15.70 6.18 21.65
N GLY A 123 -16.62 5.94 22.58
CA GLY A 123 -17.25 6.99 23.39
C GLY A 123 -18.41 7.74 22.71
N MET A 124 -18.86 7.31 21.53
CA MET A 124 -20.01 7.92 20.87
C MET A 124 -21.30 7.73 21.70
N SER A 125 -22.18 8.72 21.72
CA SER A 125 -23.52 8.54 22.32
C SER A 125 -24.30 7.44 21.58
N ALA A 126 -25.29 6.81 22.25
CA ALA A 126 -26.10 5.78 21.60
C ALA A 126 -26.79 6.28 20.32
N LYS A 127 -27.26 7.55 20.33
CA LYS A 127 -27.87 8.18 19.14
C LYS A 127 -26.88 8.37 18.01
N ALA A 128 -25.68 8.87 18.32
CA ALA A 128 -24.63 9.10 17.32
C ALA A 128 -24.11 7.78 16.74
N ALA A 129 -23.85 6.76 17.58
CA ALA A 129 -23.38 5.46 17.12
C ALA A 129 -24.41 4.75 16.23
N ARG A 130 -25.72 4.88 16.53
CA ARG A 130 -26.78 4.35 15.68
C ARG A 130 -26.79 5.03 14.31
N ALA A 131 -26.81 6.36 14.27
CA ALA A 131 -26.80 7.11 13.03
C ALA A 131 -25.56 6.80 12.17
N ALA A 132 -24.38 6.70 12.79
CA ALA A 132 -23.15 6.32 12.10
C ALA A 132 -23.23 4.90 11.55
N ALA A 133 -23.73 3.92 12.31
CA ALA A 133 -23.89 2.55 11.84
C ALA A 133 -24.79 2.48 10.60
N ASP A 134 -25.95 3.15 10.64
CA ASP A 134 -26.88 3.20 9.51
C ASP A 134 -26.24 3.85 8.27
N GLN A 135 -25.58 5.01 8.46
CA GLN A 135 -24.91 5.74 7.38
C GLN A 135 -23.78 4.91 6.72
N TRP A 136 -22.90 4.33 7.54
CA TRP A 136 -21.76 3.56 7.01
C TRP A 136 -22.21 2.27 6.32
N LEU A 137 -23.27 1.60 6.78
CA LEU A 137 -23.82 0.44 6.08
C LEU A 137 -24.37 0.78 4.69
N VAL A 138 -25.03 1.92 4.54
CA VAL A 138 -25.48 2.39 3.22
C VAL A 138 -24.27 2.65 2.32
N ARG A 139 -23.31 3.42 2.82
CA ARG A 139 -22.11 3.80 2.05
C ARG A 139 -21.29 2.60 1.58
N PHE A 140 -21.13 1.60 2.44
CA PHE A 140 -20.39 0.37 2.13
C PHE A 140 -21.24 -0.70 1.43
N ARG A 141 -22.48 -0.34 0.98
CA ARG A 141 -23.39 -1.22 0.25
C ARG A 141 -23.72 -2.51 1.03
N LEU A 142 -23.92 -2.38 2.35
CA LEU A 142 -24.22 -3.47 3.29
C LEU A 142 -25.56 -3.31 4.03
N ALA A 143 -26.37 -2.27 3.71
CA ALA A 143 -27.62 -1.97 4.39
C ALA A 143 -28.63 -3.14 4.35
N ASN A 144 -28.69 -3.87 3.24
CA ASN A 144 -29.55 -5.06 3.07
C ASN A 144 -29.07 -6.29 3.89
N ARG A 145 -27.90 -6.22 4.49
CA ARG A 145 -27.30 -7.25 5.34
C ARG A 145 -27.20 -6.84 6.82
N ALA A 146 -27.76 -5.70 7.21
CA ALA A 146 -27.62 -5.13 8.56
C ALA A 146 -27.88 -6.13 9.70
N LYS A 147 -28.89 -6.99 9.56
CA LYS A 147 -29.28 -8.01 10.56
C LYS A 147 -28.63 -9.38 10.32
N ALA A 148 -27.83 -9.54 9.28
CA ALA A 148 -27.18 -10.81 8.97
C ALA A 148 -26.05 -11.11 9.96
N SER A 149 -25.79 -12.39 10.21
CA SER A 149 -24.58 -12.82 10.92
C SER A 149 -23.35 -12.51 10.04
N VAL A 150 -22.27 -12.02 10.65
CA VAL A 150 -21.01 -11.77 9.94
C VAL A 150 -20.40 -13.05 9.34
N LEU A 151 -20.76 -14.21 9.85
CA LEU A 151 -20.33 -15.52 9.31
C LEU A 151 -20.94 -15.85 7.94
N THR A 152 -22.01 -15.15 7.55
CA THR A 152 -22.69 -15.35 6.25
C THR A 152 -22.20 -14.37 5.17
N LEU A 153 -21.25 -13.51 5.50
CA LEU A 153 -20.69 -12.55 4.56
C LEU A 153 -19.64 -13.20 3.66
N SER A 154 -19.61 -12.78 2.37
CA SER A 154 -18.46 -13.06 1.53
C SER A 154 -17.19 -12.36 2.03
N GLY A 155 -16.01 -12.79 1.60
CA GLY A 155 -14.74 -12.14 1.96
C GLY A 155 -14.74 -10.63 1.68
N GLY A 156 -15.21 -10.24 0.50
CA GLY A 156 -15.32 -8.83 0.11
C GLY A 156 -16.33 -8.05 0.96
N MET A 157 -17.48 -8.66 1.31
CA MET A 157 -18.44 -8.02 2.23
C MET A 157 -17.86 -7.86 3.63
N ALA A 158 -17.16 -8.87 4.15
CA ALA A 158 -16.52 -8.82 5.46
C ALA A 158 -15.42 -7.74 5.48
N LYS A 159 -14.58 -7.64 4.44
CA LYS A 159 -13.55 -6.60 4.35
C LYS A 159 -14.18 -5.20 4.31
N ARG A 160 -15.23 -4.98 3.51
CA ARG A 160 -15.97 -3.72 3.49
C ARG A 160 -16.55 -3.36 4.86
N LEU A 161 -17.10 -4.33 5.60
CA LEU A 161 -17.60 -4.11 6.96
C LEU A 161 -16.47 -3.74 7.92
N MET A 162 -15.29 -4.36 7.81
CA MET A 162 -14.11 -4.00 8.63
C MET A 162 -13.67 -2.56 8.39
N VAL A 163 -13.65 -2.11 7.12
CA VAL A 163 -13.32 -0.71 6.77
C VAL A 163 -14.40 0.24 7.32
N ALA A 164 -15.69 -0.05 7.11
CA ALA A 164 -16.78 0.72 7.66
C ALA A 164 -16.68 0.85 9.18
N ARG A 165 -16.36 -0.25 9.88
CA ARG A 165 -16.18 -0.28 11.33
C ARG A 165 -15.02 0.63 11.78
N ALA A 166 -13.90 0.59 11.06
CA ALA A 166 -12.74 1.42 11.38
C ALA A 166 -13.01 2.93 11.21
N LEU A 167 -14.03 3.30 10.43
CA LEU A 167 -14.40 4.69 10.14
C LEU A 167 -15.56 5.23 11.03
N VAL A 168 -16.23 4.39 11.79
CA VAL A 168 -17.44 4.78 12.56
C VAL A 168 -17.22 6.00 13.46
N HIS A 169 -16.04 6.12 14.07
CA HIS A 169 -15.68 7.22 14.98
C HIS A 169 -15.01 8.40 14.27
N HIS A 170 -15.03 8.43 12.92
CA HIS A 170 -14.46 9.47 12.05
C HIS A 170 -12.99 9.80 12.34
N PRO A 171 -12.09 8.81 12.27
CA PRO A 171 -10.66 9.04 12.49
C PRO A 171 -10.04 9.87 11.37
N PRO A 172 -9.09 10.79 11.66
CA PRO A 172 -8.36 11.53 10.62
C PRO A 172 -7.45 10.66 9.75
N VAL A 173 -7.04 9.48 10.23
CA VAL A 173 -6.17 8.54 9.49
C VAL A 173 -6.74 7.13 9.52
N LEU A 174 -6.81 6.50 8.35
CA LEU A 174 -7.20 5.11 8.17
C LEU A 174 -5.99 4.28 7.76
N PHE A 175 -5.63 3.27 8.55
CA PHE A 175 -4.62 2.28 8.23
C PHE A 175 -5.28 1.01 7.68
N LEU A 176 -4.79 0.53 6.53
CA LEU A 176 -5.26 -0.68 5.86
C LEU A 176 -4.08 -1.61 5.63
N ASP A 177 -4.05 -2.74 6.31
CA ASP A 177 -2.99 -3.74 6.11
C ASP A 177 -3.48 -4.80 5.11
N GLU A 178 -2.93 -4.75 3.89
CA GLU A 178 -3.27 -5.59 2.75
C GLU A 178 -4.80 -5.71 2.52
N PRO A 179 -5.47 -4.59 2.21
CA PRO A 179 -6.94 -4.53 2.24
C PRO A 179 -7.62 -5.44 1.21
N THR A 180 -6.95 -5.77 0.12
CA THR A 180 -7.54 -6.57 -0.97
C THR A 180 -6.98 -7.99 -1.06
N ALA A 181 -6.07 -8.38 -0.16
CA ALA A 181 -5.52 -9.72 -0.15
C ALA A 181 -6.62 -10.79 -0.02
N GLY A 182 -6.59 -11.77 -0.93
CA GLY A 182 -7.55 -12.87 -0.98
C GLY A 182 -8.96 -12.50 -1.46
N LEU A 183 -9.17 -11.28 -1.99
CA LEU A 183 -10.43 -10.89 -2.60
C LEU A 183 -10.47 -11.27 -4.08
N ASP A 184 -11.66 -11.62 -4.55
CA ASP A 184 -11.93 -11.75 -5.98
C ASP A 184 -11.82 -10.38 -6.70
N PRO A 185 -11.60 -10.35 -8.03
CA PRO A 185 -11.40 -9.10 -8.77
C PRO A 185 -12.54 -8.09 -8.62
N GLN A 186 -13.80 -8.54 -8.61
CA GLN A 186 -14.94 -7.63 -8.45
C GLN A 186 -15.00 -7.01 -7.07
N SER A 187 -14.75 -7.80 -6.01
CA SER A 187 -14.69 -7.30 -4.62
C SER A 187 -13.54 -6.32 -4.43
N ARG A 188 -12.40 -6.54 -5.11
CA ARG A 188 -11.24 -5.64 -5.10
C ARG A 188 -11.60 -4.29 -5.71
N ILE A 189 -12.14 -4.27 -6.92
CA ILE A 189 -12.56 -3.03 -7.60
C ILE A 189 -13.60 -2.28 -6.77
N ALA A 190 -14.61 -2.97 -6.23
CA ALA A 190 -15.63 -2.35 -5.39
C ALA A 190 -15.07 -1.71 -4.11
N LEU A 191 -13.99 -2.28 -3.53
CA LEU A 191 -13.31 -1.67 -2.40
C LEU A 191 -12.47 -0.46 -2.84
N TRP A 192 -11.79 -0.53 -3.97
CA TRP A 192 -11.03 0.60 -4.52
C TRP A 192 -11.91 1.81 -4.81
N GLU A 193 -13.10 1.60 -5.39
CA GLU A 193 -14.09 2.67 -5.59
C GLU A 193 -14.42 3.38 -4.26
N ILE A 194 -14.73 2.62 -3.22
CA ILE A 194 -15.06 3.16 -1.90
C ILE A 194 -13.86 3.93 -1.29
N LEU A 195 -12.64 3.41 -1.42
CA LEU A 195 -11.44 4.10 -0.93
C LEU A 195 -11.17 5.40 -1.70
N GLY A 196 -11.41 5.40 -3.02
CA GLY A 196 -11.36 6.60 -3.86
C GLY A 196 -12.38 7.65 -3.45
N GLU A 197 -13.63 7.26 -3.18
CA GLU A 197 -14.67 8.15 -2.65
C GLU A 197 -14.26 8.77 -1.30
N LEU A 198 -13.74 7.97 -0.37
CA LEU A 198 -13.23 8.45 0.92
C LEU A 198 -12.08 9.45 0.75
N HIS A 199 -11.18 9.19 -0.18
CA HIS A 199 -10.08 10.10 -0.49
C HIS A 199 -10.57 11.44 -1.04
N THR A 200 -11.54 11.45 -1.97
CA THR A 200 -12.11 12.70 -2.50
C THR A 200 -12.77 13.56 -1.44
N GLU A 201 -13.22 12.96 -0.33
CA GLU A 201 -13.74 13.66 0.84
C GLU A 201 -12.66 14.10 1.85
N GLY A 202 -11.38 13.88 1.51
CA GLY A 202 -10.24 14.32 2.32
C GLY A 202 -9.77 13.32 3.39
N GLN A 203 -10.24 12.07 3.35
CA GLN A 203 -9.74 11.02 4.24
C GLN A 203 -8.27 10.71 3.93
N THR A 204 -7.41 10.75 4.95
CA THR A 204 -6.05 10.24 4.82
C THR A 204 -6.06 8.73 4.97
N ILE A 205 -5.45 8.03 4.01
CA ILE A 205 -5.37 6.57 3.99
C ILE A 205 -3.91 6.14 3.89
N PHE A 206 -3.47 5.30 4.79
CA PHE A 206 -2.19 4.60 4.72
C PHE A 206 -2.47 3.12 4.46
N LEU A 207 -2.05 2.60 3.32
CA LEU A 207 -2.25 1.20 2.99
C LEU A 207 -0.93 0.46 2.77
N THR A 208 -0.90 -0.81 3.13
CA THR A 208 0.17 -1.71 2.73
C THR A 208 -0.33 -2.64 1.65
N THR A 209 0.52 -2.98 0.72
CA THR A 209 0.18 -3.95 -0.33
C THR A 209 1.43 -4.61 -0.91
N HIS A 210 1.25 -5.78 -1.49
CA HIS A 210 2.21 -6.41 -2.39
C HIS A 210 1.69 -6.42 -3.83
N TYR A 211 0.46 -5.93 -4.07
CA TYR A 211 -0.12 -5.79 -5.40
C TYR A 211 0.24 -4.45 -6.01
N MET A 212 1.05 -4.47 -7.07
CA MET A 212 1.51 -3.25 -7.75
C MET A 212 0.38 -2.51 -8.43
N GLU A 213 -0.61 -3.24 -8.97
CA GLU A 213 -1.82 -2.69 -9.57
C GLU A 213 -2.63 -1.86 -8.55
N GLU A 214 -2.74 -2.33 -7.30
CA GLU A 214 -3.40 -1.60 -6.22
C GLU A 214 -2.66 -0.30 -5.89
N ALA A 215 -1.33 -0.37 -5.76
CA ALA A 215 -0.51 0.79 -5.48
C ALA A 215 -0.57 1.81 -6.64
N ASP A 216 -0.54 1.36 -7.88
CA ASP A 216 -0.60 2.22 -9.08
C ASP A 216 -1.97 2.90 -9.23
N SER A 217 -3.05 2.17 -8.93
CA SER A 217 -4.43 2.67 -9.11
C SER A 217 -4.90 3.60 -8.00
N LEU A 218 -4.47 3.39 -6.76
CA LEU A 218 -5.01 4.09 -5.60
C LEU A 218 -4.09 5.16 -5.03
N CYS A 219 -2.76 4.94 -5.05
CA CYS A 219 -1.87 5.77 -4.24
C CYS A 219 -1.50 7.08 -4.94
N ASN A 220 -1.58 8.18 -4.21
CA ASN A 220 -1.02 9.46 -4.65
C ASN A 220 0.52 9.41 -4.62
N ARG A 221 1.06 8.81 -3.55
CA ARG A 221 2.48 8.52 -3.37
C ARG A 221 2.63 7.14 -2.74
N LEU A 222 3.75 6.52 -2.99
CA LEU A 222 4.07 5.26 -2.36
C LEU A 222 5.56 5.17 -2.00
N ALA A 223 5.85 4.38 -0.99
CA ALA A 223 7.18 3.92 -0.65
C ALA A 223 7.35 2.47 -1.11
N ILE A 224 8.43 2.18 -1.82
CA ILE A 224 8.84 0.81 -2.10
C ILE A 224 9.75 0.34 -0.98
N MET A 225 9.37 -0.74 -0.33
CA MET A 225 10.07 -1.29 0.84
C MET A 225 10.57 -2.71 0.57
N ASP A 226 11.84 -2.96 0.88
CA ASP A 226 12.43 -4.30 0.87
C ASP A 226 13.33 -4.47 2.09
N ARG A 227 13.30 -5.65 2.71
CA ARG A 227 14.16 -6.06 3.85
C ARG A 227 14.25 -5.01 4.96
N GLY A 228 13.11 -4.44 5.32
CA GLY A 228 13.01 -3.46 6.40
C GLY A 228 13.38 -2.03 6.03
N ARG A 229 13.78 -1.77 4.78
CA ARG A 229 14.23 -0.44 4.31
C ARG A 229 13.33 0.10 3.22
N VAL A 230 13.08 1.39 3.27
CA VAL A 230 12.50 2.11 2.14
C VAL A 230 13.58 2.38 1.11
N LEU A 231 13.33 1.95 -0.12
CA LEU A 231 14.26 2.12 -1.25
C LEU A 231 14.01 3.45 -1.98
N VAL A 232 12.75 3.84 -2.13
CA VAL A 232 12.34 5.07 -2.82
C VAL A 232 10.93 5.48 -2.36
N ILE A 233 10.64 6.78 -2.41
CA ILE A 233 9.30 7.36 -2.17
C ILE A 233 9.01 8.35 -3.27
N ASP A 234 7.93 8.13 -4.04
CA ASP A 234 7.45 9.09 -5.03
C ASP A 234 6.01 8.75 -5.46
N THR A 235 5.47 9.51 -6.44
CA THR A 235 4.21 9.18 -7.11
C THR A 235 4.41 7.95 -8.01
N PRO A 236 3.37 7.12 -8.25
CA PRO A 236 3.46 5.99 -9.18
C PRO A 236 4.01 6.40 -10.56
N LYS A 237 3.56 7.56 -11.05
CA LYS A 237 4.00 8.11 -12.34
C LYS A 237 5.51 8.42 -12.34
N ALA A 238 6.00 9.18 -11.36
CA ALA A 238 7.41 9.55 -11.28
C ALA A 238 8.32 8.33 -11.12
N LEU A 239 7.87 7.32 -10.35
CA LEU A 239 8.60 6.06 -10.22
C LEU A 239 8.72 5.32 -11.55
N LYS A 240 7.64 5.23 -12.34
CA LYS A 240 7.67 4.61 -13.67
C LYS A 240 8.56 5.39 -14.63
N GLU A 241 8.50 6.71 -14.62
CA GLU A 241 9.37 7.58 -15.43
C GLU A 241 10.87 7.44 -15.05
N SER A 242 11.17 7.15 -13.78
CA SER A 242 12.54 6.95 -13.27
C SER A 242 13.26 5.74 -13.88
N VAL A 243 12.52 4.82 -14.48
CA VAL A 243 13.08 3.67 -15.22
C VAL A 243 13.94 4.12 -16.41
N GLY A 244 13.69 5.33 -16.93
CA GLY A 244 14.47 5.90 -18.03
C GLY A 244 14.26 5.23 -19.38
N ALA A 245 13.13 4.55 -19.55
CA ALA A 245 12.71 3.90 -20.80
C ALA A 245 11.24 4.25 -21.07
N ASP A 246 10.88 4.30 -22.36
CA ASP A 246 9.49 4.46 -22.79
C ASP A 246 8.80 3.11 -22.99
N SER A 247 9.61 2.05 -23.21
CA SER A 247 9.15 0.68 -23.43
C SER A 247 10.09 -0.34 -22.80
N ILE A 248 9.51 -1.40 -22.29
CA ILE A 248 10.19 -2.60 -21.83
C ILE A 248 9.85 -3.73 -22.79
N VAL A 249 10.88 -4.26 -23.46
CA VAL A 249 10.74 -5.43 -24.32
C VAL A 249 11.22 -6.66 -23.56
N THR A 250 10.31 -7.59 -23.31
CA THR A 250 10.65 -8.88 -22.68
C THR A 250 10.85 -9.93 -23.78
N VAL A 251 12.02 -10.55 -23.77
CA VAL A 251 12.45 -11.55 -24.78
C VAL A 251 12.69 -12.88 -24.09
N SER A 252 11.94 -13.91 -24.48
CA SER A 252 12.23 -15.31 -24.16
C SER A 252 12.99 -15.93 -25.32
N ALA A 253 14.13 -16.56 -25.08
CA ALA A 253 14.90 -17.22 -26.09
C ALA A 253 15.62 -18.45 -25.53
N THR A 254 16.05 -19.35 -26.44
CA THR A 254 16.88 -20.48 -26.07
C THR A 254 18.37 -20.12 -26.20
N GLY A 255 19.19 -20.61 -25.25
CA GLY A 255 20.63 -20.38 -25.24
C GLY A 255 21.14 -19.46 -24.14
N ASP A 256 22.27 -18.79 -24.39
CA ASP A 256 22.89 -17.88 -23.43
C ASP A 256 22.18 -16.52 -23.40
N LEU A 257 21.32 -16.32 -22.38
CA LEU A 257 20.54 -15.10 -22.21
C LEU A 257 21.42 -13.86 -21.89
N ASP A 258 22.59 -14.05 -21.29
CA ASP A 258 23.50 -12.93 -20.99
C ASP A 258 24.16 -12.45 -22.30
N ALA A 259 24.52 -13.39 -23.23
CA ALA A 259 24.99 -13.04 -24.54
C ALA A 259 23.89 -12.35 -25.37
N LEU A 260 22.65 -12.85 -25.32
CA LEU A 260 21.51 -12.20 -25.97
C LEU A 260 21.34 -10.76 -25.47
N GLY A 261 21.37 -10.55 -24.15
CA GLY A 261 21.26 -9.21 -23.56
C GLY A 261 22.28 -8.22 -24.10
N ARG A 262 23.54 -8.64 -24.19
CA ARG A 262 24.63 -7.80 -24.80
C ARG A 262 24.34 -7.46 -26.26
N VAL A 263 23.95 -8.44 -27.06
CA VAL A 263 23.61 -8.24 -28.48
C VAL A 263 22.47 -7.26 -28.65
N LEU A 264 21.41 -7.42 -27.88
CA LEU A 264 20.25 -6.54 -27.95
C LEU A 264 20.61 -5.11 -27.53
N GLN A 265 21.41 -4.93 -26.49
CA GLN A 265 21.86 -3.62 -26.03
C GLN A 265 22.71 -2.89 -27.03
N GLU A 266 23.58 -3.62 -27.80
CA GLU A 266 24.45 -3.02 -28.79
C GLU A 266 23.75 -2.74 -30.12
N LYS A 267 22.84 -3.62 -30.57
CA LYS A 267 22.26 -3.56 -31.91
C LYS A 267 20.91 -2.89 -32.00
N VAL A 268 20.16 -2.81 -30.89
CA VAL A 268 18.84 -2.18 -30.91
C VAL A 268 18.96 -0.69 -30.63
N GLU A 269 18.63 0.13 -31.62
CA GLU A 269 18.62 1.58 -31.49
C GLU A 269 17.62 2.03 -30.38
N GLY A 270 18.08 2.90 -29.48
CA GLY A 270 17.30 3.36 -28.33
C GLY A 270 17.40 2.45 -27.11
N ALA A 271 18.10 1.31 -27.19
CA ALA A 271 18.37 0.46 -26.04
C ALA A 271 19.19 1.22 -24.98
N THR A 272 18.67 1.30 -23.76
CA THR A 272 19.32 2.00 -22.65
C THR A 272 19.93 1.04 -21.64
N LYS A 273 19.31 -0.12 -21.44
CA LYS A 273 19.72 -1.14 -20.47
C LYS A 273 19.17 -2.50 -20.86
N THR A 274 19.89 -3.56 -20.54
CA THR A 274 19.36 -4.93 -20.52
C THR A 274 19.44 -5.50 -19.12
N GLN A 275 18.49 -6.34 -18.79
CA GLN A 275 18.46 -7.05 -17.52
C GLN A 275 18.01 -8.49 -17.74
N ARG A 276 18.80 -9.45 -17.26
CA ARG A 276 18.40 -10.86 -17.25
C ARG A 276 17.47 -11.11 -16.09
N LEU A 277 16.34 -11.74 -16.35
CA LEU A 277 15.46 -12.35 -15.39
C LEU A 277 15.47 -13.87 -15.65
N ASP A 278 15.28 -14.69 -14.66
CA ASP A 278 15.42 -16.16 -14.68
C ASP A 278 15.49 -16.81 -16.10
N THR A 279 14.40 -16.72 -16.88
CA THR A 279 14.25 -17.31 -18.21
C THR A 279 14.11 -16.31 -19.35
N THR A 280 14.21 -15.00 -19.08
CA THR A 280 13.99 -13.93 -20.05
C THR A 280 15.05 -12.85 -19.98
N VAL A 281 15.10 -12.00 -21.01
CA VAL A 281 15.88 -10.77 -21.04
C VAL A 281 14.90 -9.60 -21.17
N GLN A 282 14.96 -8.63 -20.28
CA GLN A 282 14.28 -7.36 -20.44
C GLN A 282 15.22 -6.34 -21.07
N LEU A 283 14.77 -5.71 -22.14
CA LEU A 283 15.43 -4.63 -22.83
C LEU A 283 14.66 -3.33 -22.60
N HIS A 284 15.31 -2.34 -22.01
CA HIS A 284 14.77 -1.00 -21.81
C HIS A 284 15.07 -0.15 -23.03
N VAL A 285 14.05 0.42 -23.67
CA VAL A 285 14.18 1.15 -24.93
C VAL A 285 13.54 2.53 -24.82
N LYS A 286 14.20 3.56 -25.34
CA LYS A 286 13.61 4.86 -25.60
C LYS A 286 12.93 4.86 -26.97
N GLY A 287 11.64 5.23 -26.99
CA GLY A 287 10.79 5.14 -28.18
C GLY A 287 10.09 3.78 -28.34
N THR A 288 8.86 3.81 -28.83
CA THR A 288 8.01 2.61 -28.99
C THR A 288 7.91 2.14 -30.43
N ALA A 289 8.15 3.04 -31.39
CA ALA A 289 7.90 2.77 -32.81
C ALA A 289 8.90 1.77 -33.41
N GLY A 290 8.39 0.62 -33.87
CA GLY A 290 9.16 -0.35 -34.60
C GLY A 290 10.23 -1.10 -33.79
N VAL A 291 10.12 -1.13 -32.46
CA VAL A 291 11.10 -1.79 -31.60
C VAL A 291 11.12 -3.32 -31.78
N LEU A 292 9.94 -3.95 -31.90
CA LEU A 292 9.82 -5.40 -32.03
C LEU A 292 10.56 -5.98 -33.24
N PRO A 293 10.38 -5.44 -34.48
CA PRO A 293 11.16 -5.88 -35.65
C PRO A 293 12.67 -5.73 -35.46
N LYS A 294 13.12 -4.65 -34.80
CA LYS A 294 14.55 -4.41 -34.55
C LYS A 294 15.14 -5.44 -33.57
N VAL A 295 14.41 -5.75 -32.50
CA VAL A 295 14.80 -6.76 -31.52
C VAL A 295 14.85 -8.14 -32.15
N PHE A 296 13.84 -8.51 -32.94
CA PHE A 296 13.80 -9.79 -33.64
C PHE A 296 14.98 -9.94 -34.59
N ALA A 297 15.20 -8.96 -35.46
CA ALA A 297 16.30 -8.98 -36.40
C ALA A 297 17.69 -9.05 -35.72
N ALA A 298 17.88 -8.32 -34.61
CA ALA A 298 19.15 -8.35 -33.88
C ALA A 298 19.42 -9.73 -33.25
N ALA A 299 18.39 -10.37 -32.66
CA ALA A 299 18.52 -11.69 -32.07
C ALA A 299 18.75 -12.78 -33.13
N GLU A 300 17.99 -12.78 -34.24
CA GLU A 300 18.12 -13.75 -35.35
C GLU A 300 19.50 -13.68 -36.00
N GLN A 301 20.02 -12.47 -36.33
CA GLN A 301 21.35 -12.27 -36.86
C GLN A 301 22.48 -12.78 -35.96
N ALA A 302 22.23 -12.83 -34.66
CA ALA A 302 23.15 -13.35 -33.65
C ALA A 302 22.94 -14.84 -33.35
N GLY A 303 22.01 -15.51 -34.05
CA GLY A 303 21.76 -16.95 -33.94
C GLY A 303 20.91 -17.37 -32.77
N PHE A 304 20.18 -16.43 -32.15
CA PHE A 304 19.23 -16.74 -31.07
C PHE A 304 17.83 -17.04 -31.62
N ASN A 305 17.19 -18.08 -31.07
CA ASN A 305 15.82 -18.43 -31.40
C ASN A 305 14.89 -17.83 -30.35
N ILE A 306 14.15 -16.78 -30.71
CA ILE A 306 13.14 -16.17 -29.86
C ILE A 306 11.92 -17.08 -29.80
N THR A 307 11.48 -17.39 -28.59
CA THR A 307 10.27 -18.21 -28.33
C THR A 307 9.07 -17.35 -27.97
N ASP A 308 9.30 -16.19 -27.35
CA ASP A 308 8.26 -15.22 -27.03
C ASP A 308 8.85 -13.80 -26.99
N LEU A 309 8.03 -12.82 -27.37
CA LEU A 309 8.42 -11.42 -27.46
C LEU A 309 7.23 -10.51 -27.13
N SER A 310 7.35 -9.72 -26.07
CA SER A 310 6.32 -8.76 -25.67
C SER A 310 6.91 -7.37 -25.44
N VAL A 311 6.06 -6.34 -25.59
CA VAL A 311 6.40 -4.95 -25.32
C VAL A 311 5.33 -4.35 -24.40
N ALA A 312 5.77 -3.64 -23.38
CA ALA A 312 4.89 -2.96 -22.43
C ALA A 312 5.49 -1.62 -22.00
N GLU A 313 4.64 -0.72 -21.50
CA GLU A 313 5.12 0.46 -20.79
C GLU A 313 5.74 0.06 -19.44
N PRO A 314 6.65 0.88 -18.87
CA PRO A 314 7.17 0.64 -17.53
C PRO A 314 6.06 0.58 -16.49
N THR A 315 6.11 -0.44 -15.66
CA THR A 315 5.18 -0.66 -14.54
C THR A 315 5.90 -0.49 -13.21
N LEU A 316 5.17 -0.46 -12.10
CA LEU A 316 5.78 -0.50 -10.76
C LEU A 316 6.58 -1.79 -10.54
N GLU A 317 6.25 -2.89 -11.24
CA GLU A 317 7.04 -4.11 -11.24
C GLU A 317 8.42 -3.89 -11.86
N THR A 318 8.47 -3.19 -13.00
CA THR A 318 9.74 -2.80 -13.62
C THR A 318 10.59 -1.94 -12.69
N VAL A 319 9.95 -1.00 -11.97
CA VAL A 319 10.62 -0.17 -10.96
C VAL A 319 11.20 -1.04 -9.84
N PHE A 320 10.40 -1.95 -9.30
CA PHE A 320 10.83 -2.84 -8.22
C PHE A 320 12.01 -3.73 -8.64
N ILE A 321 11.94 -4.34 -9.83
CA ILE A 321 13.01 -5.15 -10.40
C ILE A 321 14.29 -4.32 -10.58
N ASN A 322 14.17 -3.10 -11.08
CA ASN A 322 15.32 -2.19 -11.22
C ASN A 322 16.00 -1.85 -9.88
N LEU A 323 15.23 -1.69 -8.82
CA LEU A 323 15.74 -1.33 -7.49
C LEU A 323 16.35 -2.54 -6.75
N THR A 324 15.79 -3.74 -6.95
CA THR A 324 16.12 -4.91 -6.14
C THR A 324 16.92 -5.97 -6.91
N GLY A 325 16.90 -5.94 -8.25
CA GLY A 325 17.45 -6.98 -9.13
C GLY A 325 16.65 -8.28 -9.14
N LYS A 326 15.43 -8.29 -8.56
CA LYS A 326 14.60 -9.49 -8.39
C LYS A 326 13.14 -9.16 -8.67
N GLU A 327 12.39 -10.14 -9.19
CA GLU A 327 10.95 -10.08 -9.26
C GLU A 327 10.33 -10.10 -7.85
N LEU A 328 9.17 -9.48 -7.71
CA LEU A 328 8.39 -9.53 -6.48
C LEU A 328 7.79 -10.93 -6.39
N ARG A 329 8.38 -11.79 -5.56
CA ARG A 329 7.84 -13.15 -5.32
C ARG A 329 6.67 -13.05 -4.36
N GLU A 330 5.57 -13.70 -4.72
CA GLU A 330 4.38 -13.87 -3.89
C GLU A 330 4.68 -14.61 -2.56
#